data_4740726ec7f14f22f79ce7dc836afce5
#
_entry.id   4740726ec7f14f22f79ce7dc836afce5
#
_cell.length_a   1.000
_cell.length_b   1.000
_cell.length_c   1.000
_cell.angle_alpha   90.00
_cell.angle_beta   90.00
_cell.angle_gamma   90.00
#
_symmetry.space_group_name_H-M   'P 1'
#
loop_
_entity.id
_entity.type
_entity.pdbx_description
1 polymer ?
#
loop_
_entity_poly.entity_id
_entity_poly.type
_entity_poly.pdbx_seq_one_letter_code
_entity_poly.pdbx_strand_id
1 'polypeptide(L)'
;MTSEKNDILAVIPTYNNEKTLARVIGDVRRYCTDVLVVNDGSTDSTADILGTAGVEAISYAPNRGKGYALRRALRYAAEHGYRYMLTIDSDGQHYASDIPKFVEEIAKTPDALLVGARNLRSDNMPGKNTFANKFSNFWFRVETGIRLDDTQSGFRLYPVRRMKGMRFATRRYEFEVEVLVRAAWRGIEVRNIPVGVFYPEKAERVSHFRPGKDFTRISILNTLLVLGALLFYYPWRFLRSLTRENIRRFVADNITRSKDSNPRLAASIGLGVFFGIA
;
A
#
# COMPACT_ATOMS: atom_id res chain seq x y z
N MET A 1 27.57 -18.26 17.01
CA MET A 1 26.73 -17.10 17.35
C MET A 1 25.74 -16.95 16.22
N THR A 2 24.51 -17.41 16.39
CA THR A 2 23.41 -17.17 15.45
C THR A 2 23.09 -15.68 15.55
N SER A 3 23.44 -14.92 14.50
CA SER A 3 22.97 -13.54 14.32
C SER A 3 21.45 -13.55 14.45
N GLU A 4 20.90 -12.90 15.46
CA GLU A 4 19.46 -12.66 15.55
C GLU A 4 19.06 -11.91 14.28
N LYS A 5 18.35 -12.62 13.41
CA LYS A 5 17.90 -12.06 12.15
C LYS A 5 16.93 -10.94 12.46
N ASN A 6 17.24 -9.73 12.01
CA ASN A 6 16.31 -8.61 12.19
C ASN A 6 14.95 -8.97 11.58
N ASP A 7 13.89 -8.67 12.29
CA ASP A 7 12.52 -8.96 11.85
C ASP A 7 12.11 -8.19 10.57
N ILE A 8 12.86 -7.14 10.22
CA ILE A 8 12.51 -6.19 9.14
C ILE A 8 13.55 -6.22 8.03
N LEU A 9 13.11 -6.48 6.80
CA LEU A 9 13.88 -6.27 5.59
C LEU A 9 13.52 -4.92 4.98
N ALA A 10 14.49 -4.01 4.89
CA ALA A 10 14.31 -2.76 4.14
C ALA A 10 14.53 -3.04 2.64
N VAL A 11 13.57 -2.64 1.81
CA VAL A 11 13.59 -2.86 0.36
C VAL A 11 13.59 -1.54 -0.38
N ILE A 12 14.53 -1.39 -1.29
CA ILE A 12 14.69 -0.22 -2.15
C ILE A 12 14.48 -0.67 -3.61
N PRO A 13 13.26 -0.52 -4.17
CA PRO A 13 13.06 -0.73 -5.60
C PRO A 13 13.73 0.41 -6.38
N THR A 14 14.48 0.07 -7.42
CA THR A 14 15.19 1.08 -8.21
C THR A 14 15.10 0.79 -9.71
N TYR A 15 15.02 1.88 -10.49
CA TYR A 15 15.10 1.87 -11.94
C TYR A 15 15.64 3.22 -12.40
N ASN A 16 16.85 3.24 -12.97
CA ASN A 16 17.53 4.44 -13.49
C ASN A 16 17.57 5.60 -12.46
N ASN A 17 18.07 5.32 -11.26
CA ASN A 17 18.21 6.29 -10.17
C ASN A 17 19.66 6.39 -9.65
N GLU A 18 20.64 6.38 -10.54
CA GLU A 18 22.08 6.45 -10.20
C GLU A 18 22.42 7.63 -9.28
N LYS A 19 21.74 8.78 -9.44
CA LYS A 19 22.03 10.01 -8.69
C LYS A 19 21.72 9.94 -7.21
N THR A 20 20.72 9.14 -6.81
CA THR A 20 20.18 9.14 -5.45
C THR A 20 20.38 7.81 -4.73
N LEU A 21 20.53 6.72 -5.47
CA LEU A 21 20.52 5.37 -4.91
C LEU A 21 21.58 5.16 -3.82
N ALA A 22 22.83 5.56 -4.04
CA ALA A 22 23.91 5.37 -3.06
C ALA A 22 23.60 6.08 -1.74
N ARG A 23 23.09 7.31 -1.81
CA ARG A 23 22.66 8.08 -0.63
C ARG A 23 21.52 7.39 0.09
N VAL A 24 20.47 6.96 -0.64
CA VAL A 24 19.31 6.29 -0.04
C VAL A 24 19.73 4.99 0.65
N ILE A 25 20.60 4.18 0.04
CA ILE A 25 21.16 2.98 0.68
C ILE A 25 21.88 3.34 1.99
N GLY A 26 22.76 4.35 1.96
CA GLY A 26 23.49 4.81 3.13
C GLY A 26 22.58 5.31 4.26
N ASP A 27 21.53 6.06 3.90
CA ASP A 27 20.57 6.59 4.87
C ASP A 27 19.72 5.47 5.50
N VAL A 28 19.25 4.51 4.71
CA VAL A 28 18.46 3.36 5.21
C VAL A 28 19.29 2.46 6.12
N ARG A 29 20.56 2.22 5.80
CA ARG A 29 21.45 1.38 6.62
C ARG A 29 21.73 1.92 8.03
N ARG A 30 21.46 3.19 8.28
CA ARG A 30 21.52 3.76 9.65
C ARG A 30 20.40 3.24 10.55
N TYR A 31 19.32 2.74 9.97
CA TYR A 31 18.11 2.32 10.71
C TYR A 31 17.76 0.85 10.50
N CYS A 32 18.19 0.23 9.40
CA CYS A 32 17.96 -1.17 9.08
C CYS A 32 19.27 -1.85 8.70
N THR A 33 19.58 -2.97 9.34
CA THR A 33 20.77 -3.78 9.03
C THR A 33 20.59 -4.55 7.72
N ASP A 34 19.41 -5.12 7.53
CA ASP A 34 19.09 -5.93 6.36
C ASP A 34 18.45 -5.07 5.28
N VAL A 35 19.20 -4.81 4.21
CA VAL A 35 18.76 -3.98 3.08
C VAL A 35 18.84 -4.80 1.80
N LEU A 36 17.75 -4.85 1.07
CA LEU A 36 17.64 -5.46 -0.26
C LEU A 36 17.34 -4.37 -1.30
N VAL A 37 18.17 -4.27 -2.32
CA VAL A 37 17.87 -3.43 -3.49
C VAL A 37 17.31 -4.30 -4.62
N VAL A 38 16.19 -3.88 -5.21
CA VAL A 38 15.62 -4.57 -6.38
C VAL A 38 15.77 -3.68 -7.60
N ASN A 39 16.75 -4.02 -8.45
CA ASN A 39 17.04 -3.32 -9.69
C ASN A 39 16.15 -3.84 -10.82
N ASP A 40 15.17 -3.06 -11.20
CA ASP A 40 14.16 -3.38 -12.22
C ASP A 40 14.67 -3.10 -13.65
N GLY A 41 15.87 -3.59 -13.98
CA GLY A 41 16.44 -3.52 -15.33
C GLY A 41 16.95 -2.12 -15.68
N SER A 42 17.65 -1.46 -14.76
CA SER A 42 18.32 -0.17 -15.01
C SER A 42 19.35 -0.28 -16.10
N THR A 43 19.51 0.80 -16.86
CA THR A 43 20.45 0.95 -17.99
C THR A 43 21.49 2.06 -17.77
N ASP A 44 21.42 2.72 -16.60
CA ASP A 44 22.38 3.71 -16.11
C ASP A 44 23.44 3.03 -15.20
N SER A 45 24.23 3.81 -14.47
CA SER A 45 25.27 3.31 -13.56
C SER A 45 24.74 2.64 -12.28
N THR A 46 23.43 2.33 -12.19
CA THR A 46 22.84 1.65 -11.03
C THR A 46 23.53 0.32 -10.72
N ALA A 47 23.92 -0.46 -11.74
CA ALA A 47 24.58 -1.75 -11.52
C ALA A 47 25.96 -1.60 -10.88
N ASP A 48 26.73 -0.59 -11.29
CA ASP A 48 28.06 -0.29 -10.74
C ASP A 48 27.98 0.16 -9.28
N ILE A 49 26.96 0.99 -8.96
CA ILE A 49 26.67 1.41 -7.59
C ILE A 49 26.37 0.19 -6.71
N LEU A 50 25.55 -0.73 -7.18
CA LEU A 50 25.20 -1.96 -6.42
C LEU A 50 26.42 -2.86 -6.23
N GLY A 51 27.32 -2.94 -7.18
CA GLY A 51 28.56 -3.72 -7.07
C GLY A 51 29.49 -3.25 -5.96
N THR A 52 29.41 -1.98 -5.58
CA THR A 52 30.25 -1.36 -4.53
C THR A 52 29.52 -1.07 -3.22
N ALA A 53 28.18 -1.07 -3.23
CA ALA A 53 27.37 -0.67 -2.06
C ALA A 53 27.39 -1.66 -0.92
N GLY A 54 27.82 -2.91 -1.12
CA GLY A 54 27.84 -3.96 -0.09
C GLY A 54 26.46 -4.26 0.49
N VAL A 55 25.43 -4.28 -0.36
CA VAL A 55 24.04 -4.63 -0.02
C VAL A 55 23.58 -5.82 -0.85
N GLU A 56 22.63 -6.57 -0.32
CA GLU A 56 21.96 -7.62 -1.10
C GLU A 56 21.17 -7.00 -2.26
N ALA A 57 21.30 -7.58 -3.45
CA ALA A 57 20.63 -7.04 -4.64
C ALA A 57 19.99 -8.13 -5.49
N ILE A 58 18.79 -7.87 -5.99
CA ILE A 58 18.12 -8.65 -7.03
C ILE A 58 18.09 -7.81 -8.29
N SER A 59 18.82 -8.22 -9.32
CA SER A 59 18.82 -7.54 -10.62
C SER A 59 18.27 -8.44 -11.71
N TYR A 60 17.54 -7.87 -12.65
CA TYR A 60 17.04 -8.54 -13.86
C TYR A 60 16.81 -7.53 -14.98
N ALA A 61 16.72 -8.02 -16.20
CA ALA A 61 16.39 -7.27 -17.40
C ALA A 61 15.38 -8.07 -18.24
N PRO A 62 14.54 -7.40 -19.03
CA PRO A 62 14.27 -5.97 -19.09
C PRO A 62 13.43 -5.47 -17.88
N ASN A 63 13.18 -4.12 -17.82
CA ASN A 63 12.26 -3.51 -16.87
C ASN A 63 10.88 -4.17 -16.90
N ARG A 64 10.41 -4.63 -15.74
CA ARG A 64 9.10 -5.30 -15.57
C ARG A 64 8.11 -4.48 -14.76
N GLY A 65 8.55 -3.37 -14.16
CA GLY A 65 7.76 -2.39 -13.42
C GLY A 65 7.84 -2.56 -11.89
N LYS A 66 7.63 -1.43 -11.19
CA LYS A 66 7.75 -1.32 -9.72
C LYS A 66 6.99 -2.42 -8.98
N GLY A 67 5.76 -2.73 -9.40
CA GLY A 67 4.95 -3.78 -8.77
C GLY A 67 5.57 -5.17 -8.92
N TYR A 68 6.24 -5.47 -10.03
CA TYR A 68 6.98 -6.72 -10.17
C TYR A 68 8.18 -6.76 -9.22
N ALA A 69 8.93 -5.67 -9.09
CA ALA A 69 10.05 -5.55 -8.15
C ALA A 69 9.59 -5.78 -6.70
N LEU A 70 8.50 -5.12 -6.28
CA LEU A 70 7.93 -5.28 -4.94
C LEU A 70 7.43 -6.70 -4.67
N ARG A 71 6.83 -7.36 -5.65
CA ARG A 71 6.40 -8.77 -5.52
C ARG A 71 7.59 -9.73 -5.40
N ARG A 72 8.69 -9.45 -6.09
CA ARG A 72 9.95 -10.21 -5.95
C ARG A 72 10.52 -10.03 -4.55
N ALA A 73 10.56 -8.80 -4.05
CA ALA A 73 11.02 -8.49 -2.70
C ALA A 73 10.14 -9.15 -1.62
N LEU A 74 8.81 -9.11 -1.78
CA LEU A 74 7.89 -9.74 -0.83
C LEU A 74 8.10 -11.26 -0.77
N ARG A 75 8.35 -11.89 -1.93
CA ARG A 75 8.70 -13.31 -2.00
C ARG A 75 10.03 -13.59 -1.30
N TYR A 76 11.06 -12.80 -1.61
CA TYR A 76 12.36 -12.90 -0.96
C TYR A 76 12.24 -12.80 0.57
N ALA A 77 11.51 -11.79 1.06
CA ALA A 77 11.27 -11.60 2.49
C ALA A 77 10.59 -12.83 3.13
N ALA A 78 9.60 -13.41 2.45
CA ALA A 78 8.90 -14.60 2.92
C ALA A 78 9.80 -15.88 2.92
N GLU A 79 10.60 -16.07 1.88
CA GLU A 79 11.52 -17.20 1.74
C GLU A 79 12.66 -17.15 2.77
N HIS A 80 13.09 -15.95 3.15
CA HIS A 80 14.15 -15.73 4.12
C HIS A 80 13.64 -15.54 5.56
N GLY A 81 12.33 -15.66 5.79
CA GLY A 81 11.74 -15.68 7.13
C GLY A 81 11.60 -14.31 7.81
N TYR A 82 11.65 -13.21 7.05
CA TYR A 82 11.38 -11.87 7.60
C TYR A 82 9.92 -11.74 8.00
N ARG A 83 9.67 -11.10 9.14
CA ARG A 83 8.30 -10.78 9.60
C ARG A 83 7.71 -9.62 8.83
N TYR A 84 8.54 -8.64 8.52
CA TYR A 84 8.13 -7.40 7.87
C TYR A 84 9.03 -7.07 6.70
N MET A 85 8.45 -6.42 5.70
CA MET A 85 9.14 -5.82 4.59
C MET A 85 8.80 -4.32 4.58
N LEU A 86 9.82 -3.47 4.80
CA LEU A 86 9.68 -2.02 4.70
C LEU A 86 10.17 -1.58 3.33
N THR A 87 9.36 -0.84 2.59
CA THR A 87 9.75 -0.28 1.28
C THR A 87 10.01 1.20 1.38
N ILE A 88 11.03 1.69 0.69
CA ILE A 88 11.34 3.11 0.52
C ILE A 88 11.84 3.34 -0.90
N ASP A 89 11.36 4.39 -1.57
CA ASP A 89 11.71 4.68 -2.94
C ASP A 89 13.15 5.18 -3.08
N SER A 90 13.82 4.81 -4.19
CA SER A 90 15.21 5.17 -4.47
C SER A 90 15.42 6.62 -4.91
N ASP A 91 14.33 7.40 -5.10
CA ASP A 91 14.39 8.81 -5.54
C ASP A 91 14.82 9.80 -4.42
N GLY A 92 14.92 9.31 -3.19
CA GLY A 92 15.37 10.07 -2.03
C GLY A 92 14.38 11.14 -1.54
N GLN A 93 13.10 11.03 -1.91
CA GLN A 93 12.07 11.95 -1.41
C GLN A 93 11.66 11.63 0.02
N HIS A 94 11.71 10.38 0.45
CA HIS A 94 11.40 9.97 1.83
C HIS A 94 12.63 10.02 2.74
N TYR A 95 12.44 10.46 3.97
CA TYR A 95 13.49 10.45 4.97
C TYR A 95 13.57 9.09 5.66
N ALA A 96 14.73 8.44 5.60
CA ALA A 96 14.98 7.19 6.31
C ALA A 96 14.86 7.34 7.84
N SER A 97 15.04 8.56 8.36
CA SER A 97 14.82 8.90 9.78
C SER A 97 13.37 8.68 10.26
N ASP A 98 12.42 8.47 9.36
CA ASP A 98 11.05 8.11 9.73
C ASP A 98 10.84 6.59 9.92
N ILE A 99 11.84 5.75 9.61
CA ILE A 99 11.77 4.29 9.81
C ILE A 99 11.41 3.91 11.26
N PRO A 100 11.97 4.53 12.30
CA PRO A 100 11.60 4.23 13.69
C PRO A 100 10.10 4.37 13.98
N LYS A 101 9.39 5.30 13.33
CA LYS A 101 7.93 5.46 13.49
C LYS A 101 7.15 4.20 13.04
N PHE A 102 7.62 3.55 11.96
CA PHE A 102 7.04 2.28 11.50
C PHE A 102 7.32 1.16 12.50
N VAL A 103 8.52 1.11 13.08
CA VAL A 103 8.91 0.12 14.08
C VAL A 103 8.06 0.27 15.34
N GLU A 104 7.89 1.49 15.83
CA GLU A 104 7.06 1.79 16.99
C GLU A 104 5.57 1.43 16.76
N GLU A 105 5.04 1.75 15.58
CA GLU A 105 3.63 1.50 15.30
C GLU A 105 3.35 0.01 15.06
N ILE A 106 4.27 -0.70 14.38
CA ILE A 106 4.08 -2.14 14.14
C ILE A 106 4.20 -2.95 15.44
N ALA A 107 4.92 -2.46 16.44
CA ALA A 107 4.94 -3.09 17.75
C ALA A 107 3.57 -3.06 18.44
N LYS A 108 2.77 -2.01 18.19
CA LYS A 108 1.39 -1.88 18.70
C LYS A 108 0.38 -2.64 17.85
N THR A 109 0.63 -2.78 16.55
CA THR A 109 -0.28 -3.38 15.56
C THR A 109 0.44 -4.40 14.68
N PRO A 110 0.87 -5.56 15.22
CA PRO A 110 1.83 -6.46 14.58
C PRO A 110 1.41 -7.03 13.22
N ASP A 111 0.12 -7.00 12.92
CA ASP A 111 -0.45 -7.58 11.70
C ASP A 111 -0.92 -6.50 10.68
N ALA A 112 -0.66 -5.21 10.98
CA ALA A 112 -1.09 -4.12 10.12
C ALA A 112 -0.15 -3.90 8.93
N LEU A 113 -0.71 -3.41 7.82
CA LEU A 113 0.02 -2.80 6.72
C LEU A 113 0.07 -1.30 6.96
N LEU A 114 1.27 -0.77 7.12
CA LEU A 114 1.48 0.65 7.43
C LEU A 114 1.90 1.41 6.18
N VAL A 115 1.31 2.59 5.99
CA VAL A 115 1.59 3.48 4.84
C VAL A 115 2.01 4.84 5.36
N GLY A 116 3.19 5.30 4.96
CA GLY A 116 3.67 6.63 5.29
C GLY A 116 2.81 7.71 4.62
N ALA A 117 2.07 8.47 5.42
CA ALA A 117 1.24 9.57 4.91
C ALA A 117 2.05 10.86 4.89
N ARG A 118 2.19 11.44 3.70
CA ARG A 118 2.86 12.71 3.49
C ARG A 118 1.94 13.85 3.93
N ASN A 119 2.52 14.89 4.54
CA ASN A 119 1.76 16.11 4.80
C ASN A 119 1.48 16.85 3.48
N LEU A 120 0.30 16.61 2.91
CA LEU A 120 -0.14 17.17 1.63
C LEU A 120 -0.57 18.65 1.72
N ARG A 121 -0.47 19.27 2.89
CA ARG A 121 -0.81 20.68 3.13
C ARG A 121 0.42 21.60 3.14
N SER A 122 1.63 21.09 2.85
CA SER A 122 2.82 21.93 2.78
C SER A 122 2.80 22.81 1.52
N ASP A 123 3.18 24.07 1.68
CA ASP A 123 3.14 25.12 0.64
C ASP A 123 3.94 24.78 -0.65
N ASN A 124 4.86 23.82 -0.57
CA ASN A 124 5.73 23.40 -1.68
C ASN A 124 5.15 22.24 -2.53
N MET A 125 3.91 21.80 -2.28
CA MET A 125 3.34 20.68 -3.01
C MET A 125 2.66 21.12 -4.30
N PRO A 126 2.98 20.50 -5.47
CA PRO A 126 2.25 20.77 -6.71
C PRO A 126 0.78 20.36 -6.58
N GLY A 127 -0.16 21.29 -6.89
CA GLY A 127 -1.61 21.04 -6.77
C GLY A 127 -2.13 19.82 -7.53
N LYS A 128 -1.45 19.41 -8.61
CA LYS A 128 -1.76 18.18 -9.36
C LYS A 128 -1.58 16.91 -8.53
N ASN A 129 -0.57 16.87 -7.66
CA ASN A 129 -0.33 15.72 -6.78
C ASN A 129 -1.42 15.58 -5.72
N THR A 130 -1.94 16.71 -5.22
CA THR A 130 -3.05 16.73 -4.26
C THR A 130 -4.33 16.17 -4.86
N PHE A 131 -4.64 16.49 -6.13
CA PHE A 131 -5.82 15.95 -6.81
C PHE A 131 -5.69 14.43 -7.03
N ALA A 132 -4.56 13.96 -7.57
CA ALA A 132 -4.33 12.54 -7.80
C ALA A 132 -4.39 11.72 -6.50
N ASN A 133 -3.86 12.28 -5.40
CA ASN A 133 -3.93 11.63 -4.09
C ASN A 133 -5.37 11.57 -3.56
N LYS A 134 -6.12 12.70 -3.59
CA LYS A 134 -7.53 12.72 -3.19
C LYS A 134 -8.37 11.73 -4.00
N PHE A 135 -8.12 11.64 -5.31
CA PHE A 135 -8.78 10.70 -6.19
C PHE A 135 -8.48 9.25 -5.80
N SER A 136 -7.21 8.91 -5.55
CA SER A 136 -6.82 7.58 -5.10
C SER A 136 -7.41 7.22 -3.74
N ASN A 137 -7.39 8.14 -2.77
CA ASN A 137 -7.97 7.95 -1.44
C ASN A 137 -9.49 7.75 -1.50
N PHE A 138 -10.17 8.48 -2.38
CA PHE A 138 -11.62 8.32 -2.60
C PHE A 138 -11.94 6.90 -3.10
N TRP A 139 -11.25 6.42 -4.14
CA TRP A 139 -11.51 5.08 -4.67
C TRP A 139 -11.15 3.98 -3.68
N PHE A 140 -10.02 4.10 -2.98
CA PHE A 140 -9.67 3.17 -1.92
C PHE A 140 -10.77 3.08 -0.85
N ARG A 141 -11.37 4.21 -0.47
CA ARG A 141 -12.50 4.23 0.46
C ARG A 141 -13.74 3.53 -0.12
N VAL A 142 -14.06 3.74 -1.40
CA VAL A 142 -15.17 3.06 -2.08
C VAL A 142 -14.94 1.55 -2.13
N GLU A 143 -13.70 1.12 -2.36
CA GLU A 143 -13.32 -0.28 -2.52
C GLU A 143 -13.24 -1.06 -1.20
N THR A 144 -12.99 -0.37 -0.07
CA THR A 144 -12.66 -1.02 1.21
C THR A 144 -13.51 -0.55 2.40
N GLY A 145 -14.12 0.63 2.31
CA GLY A 145 -14.75 1.32 3.43
C GLY A 145 -13.77 1.99 4.40
N ILE A 146 -12.44 1.92 4.14
CA ILE A 146 -11.40 2.47 5.01
C ILE A 146 -10.99 3.85 4.51
N ARG A 147 -10.77 4.78 5.44
CA ARG A 147 -10.24 6.12 5.12
C ARG A 147 -8.74 6.14 5.35
N LEU A 148 -7.99 6.57 4.34
CA LEU A 148 -6.57 6.88 4.42
C LEU A 148 -6.32 8.30 3.92
N ASP A 149 -5.31 8.94 4.48
CA ASP A 149 -4.89 10.30 4.09
C ASP A 149 -3.94 10.26 2.88
N ASP A 150 -3.18 9.18 2.73
CA ASP A 150 -2.29 8.98 1.59
C ASP A 150 -2.22 7.49 1.21
N THR A 151 -2.71 7.16 0.03
CA THR A 151 -2.66 5.79 -0.55
C THR A 151 -1.57 5.64 -1.60
N GLN A 152 -0.88 6.73 -1.97
CA GLN A 152 0.09 6.73 -3.09
C GLN A 152 1.54 6.68 -2.63
N SER A 153 1.81 6.85 -1.32
CA SER A 153 3.18 6.77 -0.81
C SER A 153 3.76 5.37 -1.01
N GLY A 154 5.00 5.30 -1.50
CA GLY A 154 5.79 4.06 -1.62
C GLY A 154 6.51 3.67 -0.34
N PHE A 155 6.49 4.54 0.69
CA PHE A 155 7.08 4.26 2.00
C PHE A 155 6.09 3.47 2.84
N ARG A 156 6.28 2.14 2.91
CA ARG A 156 5.31 1.21 3.51
C ARG A 156 5.97 0.11 4.29
N LEU A 157 5.28 -0.40 5.31
CA LEU A 157 5.68 -1.62 6.00
C LEU A 157 4.60 -2.69 5.83
N TYR A 158 5.00 -3.82 5.30
CA TYR A 158 4.15 -4.95 4.95
C TYR A 158 4.31 -6.08 5.96
N PRO A 159 3.23 -6.63 6.53
CA PRO A 159 3.27 -7.82 7.39
C PRO A 159 3.39 -9.08 6.52
N VAL A 160 4.61 -9.54 6.26
CA VAL A 160 4.94 -10.60 5.29
C VAL A 160 4.13 -11.88 5.53
N ARG A 161 4.03 -12.30 6.79
CA ARG A 161 3.28 -13.51 7.17
C ARG A 161 1.80 -13.42 6.78
N ARG A 162 1.16 -12.26 7.01
CA ARG A 162 -0.25 -12.03 6.68
C ARG A 162 -0.49 -11.98 5.18
N MET A 163 0.53 -11.59 4.42
CA MET A 163 0.45 -11.48 2.97
C MET A 163 0.80 -12.78 2.23
N LYS A 164 1.27 -13.80 2.95
CA LYS A 164 1.59 -15.10 2.36
C LYS A 164 0.40 -15.69 1.61
N GLY A 165 0.63 -16.14 0.36
CA GLY A 165 -0.40 -16.71 -0.50
C GLY A 165 -1.32 -15.69 -1.19
N MET A 166 -1.13 -14.38 -0.99
CA MET A 166 -1.83 -13.37 -1.77
C MET A 166 -1.33 -13.37 -3.22
N ARG A 167 -2.28 -13.29 -4.14
CA ARG A 167 -2.00 -13.22 -5.58
C ARG A 167 -2.31 -11.82 -6.08
N PHE A 168 -1.44 -11.25 -6.90
CA PHE A 168 -1.58 -9.93 -7.47
C PHE A 168 -1.51 -10.01 -9.00
N ALA A 169 -2.40 -9.31 -9.68
CA ALA A 169 -2.50 -9.31 -11.13
C ALA A 169 -1.58 -8.28 -11.77
N THR A 170 -1.36 -7.15 -11.09
CA THR A 170 -0.67 -5.99 -11.64
C THR A 170 0.85 -6.04 -11.43
N ARG A 171 1.60 -5.28 -12.26
CA ARG A 171 3.08 -5.35 -12.29
C ARG A 171 3.76 -4.00 -12.22
N ARG A 172 3.04 -2.89 -12.44
CA ARG A 172 3.60 -1.53 -12.48
C ARG A 172 3.07 -0.71 -11.30
N TYR A 173 2.80 0.58 -11.47
CA TYR A 173 2.32 1.46 -10.41
C TYR A 173 0.94 1.09 -9.86
N GLU A 174 0.10 0.48 -10.68
CA GLU A 174 -1.22 -0.02 -10.25
C GLU A 174 -1.13 -1.06 -9.12
N PHE A 175 0.00 -1.76 -8.97
CA PHE A 175 0.22 -2.69 -7.87
C PHE A 175 0.12 -2.00 -6.50
N GLU A 176 0.55 -0.75 -6.40
CA GLU A 176 0.52 -0.02 -5.13
C GLU A 176 -0.91 0.26 -4.64
N VAL A 177 -1.88 0.33 -5.55
CA VAL A 177 -3.31 0.38 -5.22
C VAL A 177 -3.83 -1.03 -4.94
N GLU A 178 -3.56 -1.98 -5.83
CA GLU A 178 -4.04 -3.36 -5.72
C GLU A 178 -3.65 -3.99 -4.37
N VAL A 179 -2.43 -3.80 -3.93
CA VAL A 179 -1.93 -4.42 -2.69
C VAL A 179 -2.67 -3.92 -1.46
N LEU A 180 -2.98 -2.62 -1.38
CA LEU A 180 -3.72 -2.04 -0.26
C LEU A 180 -5.16 -2.57 -0.21
N VAL A 181 -5.85 -2.56 -1.36
CA VAL A 181 -7.24 -3.03 -1.43
C VAL A 181 -7.35 -4.50 -1.09
N ARG A 182 -6.50 -5.34 -1.69
CA ARG A 182 -6.51 -6.79 -1.40
C ARG A 182 -6.08 -7.11 0.02
N ALA A 183 -5.17 -6.35 0.62
CA ALA A 183 -4.82 -6.48 2.02
C ALA A 183 -6.02 -6.19 2.91
N ALA A 184 -6.73 -5.08 2.67
CA ALA A 184 -7.95 -4.73 3.38
C ALA A 184 -9.04 -5.80 3.22
N TRP A 185 -9.27 -6.32 2.02
CA TRP A 185 -10.25 -7.40 1.78
C TRP A 185 -9.89 -8.70 2.49
N ARG A 186 -8.60 -8.95 2.72
CA ARG A 186 -8.12 -10.10 3.52
C ARG A 186 -8.23 -9.88 5.02
N GLY A 187 -8.70 -8.72 5.46
CA GLY A 187 -8.81 -8.36 6.87
C GLY A 187 -7.47 -7.97 7.50
N ILE A 188 -6.52 -7.54 6.68
CA ILE A 188 -5.30 -6.89 7.17
C ILE A 188 -5.65 -5.42 7.43
N GLU A 189 -5.41 -4.96 8.65
CA GLU A 189 -5.58 -3.55 8.98
C GLU A 189 -4.63 -2.69 8.16
N VAL A 190 -5.14 -1.62 7.54
CA VAL A 190 -4.33 -0.67 6.77
C VAL A 190 -4.38 0.68 7.46
N ARG A 191 -3.22 1.23 7.82
CA ARG A 191 -3.10 2.48 8.59
C ARG A 191 -2.09 3.43 7.98
N ASN A 192 -2.32 4.73 8.18
CA ASN A 192 -1.33 5.75 7.85
C ASN A 192 -0.44 6.09 9.06
N ILE A 193 0.82 6.40 8.76
CA ILE A 193 1.79 6.97 9.70
C ILE A 193 2.31 8.28 9.12
N PRO A 194 2.34 9.38 9.89
CA PRO A 194 2.83 10.65 9.38
C PRO A 194 4.34 10.58 9.11
N VAL A 195 4.73 10.87 7.86
CA VAL A 195 6.13 10.89 7.43
C VAL A 195 6.49 12.22 6.77
N GLY A 196 7.76 12.59 6.90
CA GLY A 196 8.34 13.70 6.18
C GLY A 196 8.58 13.37 4.72
N VAL A 197 8.56 14.38 3.85
CA VAL A 197 8.91 14.24 2.45
C VAL A 197 9.71 15.45 1.98
N PHE A 198 10.78 15.19 1.25
CA PHE A 198 11.55 16.19 0.57
C PHE A 198 11.06 16.30 -0.87
N TYR A 199 10.74 17.50 -1.32
CA TYR A 199 10.42 17.79 -2.70
C TYR A 199 11.60 18.52 -3.35
N PRO A 200 12.45 17.80 -4.14
CA PRO A 200 13.51 18.47 -4.88
C PRO A 200 12.95 19.46 -5.89
N GLU A 201 13.75 20.40 -6.35
CA GLU A 201 13.36 21.33 -7.39
C GLU A 201 12.92 20.58 -8.65
N LYS A 202 12.05 21.23 -9.44
CA LYS A 202 11.39 20.60 -10.59
C LYS A 202 12.37 19.99 -11.60
N ALA A 203 13.55 20.60 -11.73
CA ALA A 203 14.62 20.16 -12.63
C ALA A 203 15.34 18.88 -12.16
N GLU A 204 15.29 18.57 -10.86
CA GLU A 204 16.00 17.43 -10.26
C GLU A 204 15.09 16.21 -10.02
N ARG A 205 13.79 16.35 -10.28
CA ARG A 205 12.81 15.28 -10.06
C ARG A 205 12.92 14.21 -11.12
N VAL A 206 13.35 13.02 -10.73
CA VAL A 206 13.28 11.83 -11.59
C VAL A 206 11.91 11.16 -11.38
N SER A 207 11.07 11.18 -12.40
CA SER A 207 9.78 10.49 -12.37
C SER A 207 9.63 9.60 -13.59
N HIS A 208 9.47 8.32 -13.38
CA HIS A 208 9.22 7.33 -14.42
C HIS A 208 7.72 7.08 -14.66
N PHE A 209 6.84 7.81 -13.96
CA PHE A 209 5.40 7.74 -14.13
C PHE A 209 4.98 8.37 -15.46
N ARG A 210 4.24 7.62 -16.26
CA ARG A 210 3.71 8.05 -17.58
C ARG A 210 2.24 8.43 -17.42
N PRO A 211 1.90 9.75 -17.35
CA PRO A 211 0.57 10.20 -16.93
C PRO A 211 -0.58 9.55 -17.70
N GLY A 212 -0.50 9.45 -19.04
CA GLY A 212 -1.56 8.85 -19.83
C GLY A 212 -1.70 7.33 -19.60
N LYS A 213 -0.63 6.58 -19.84
CA LYS A 213 -0.66 5.10 -19.81
C LYS A 213 -0.88 4.54 -18.41
N ASP A 214 -0.21 5.11 -17.41
CA ASP A 214 -0.29 4.58 -16.05
C ASP A 214 -1.62 5.00 -15.38
N PHE A 215 -2.12 6.21 -15.67
CA PHE A 215 -3.47 6.61 -15.22
C PHE A 215 -4.58 5.72 -15.80
N THR A 216 -4.51 5.40 -17.09
CA THR A 216 -5.50 4.48 -17.73
C THR A 216 -5.47 3.11 -17.05
N ARG A 217 -4.29 2.55 -16.77
CA ARG A 217 -4.16 1.25 -16.08
C ARG A 217 -4.74 1.28 -14.67
N ILE A 218 -4.45 2.34 -13.91
CA ILE A 218 -4.99 2.54 -12.56
C ILE A 218 -6.51 2.68 -12.63
N SER A 219 -7.05 3.40 -13.61
CA SER A 219 -8.50 3.56 -13.79
C SER A 219 -9.20 2.23 -14.11
N ILE A 220 -8.61 1.42 -15.00
CA ILE A 220 -9.12 0.07 -15.30
C ILE A 220 -9.08 -0.80 -14.04
N LEU A 221 -7.97 -0.77 -13.30
CA LEU A 221 -7.86 -1.52 -12.05
C LEU A 221 -8.93 -1.09 -11.05
N ASN A 222 -9.09 0.21 -10.80
CA ASN A 222 -10.11 0.73 -9.86
C ASN A 222 -11.51 0.28 -10.28
N THR A 223 -11.85 0.32 -11.58
CA THR A 223 -13.14 -0.20 -12.05
C THR A 223 -13.33 -1.67 -11.68
N LEU A 224 -12.32 -2.51 -11.90
CA LEU A 224 -12.38 -3.93 -11.54
C LEU A 224 -12.45 -4.15 -10.03
N LEU A 225 -11.72 -3.36 -9.25
CA LEU A 225 -11.74 -3.43 -7.78
C LEU A 225 -13.11 -2.97 -7.22
N VAL A 226 -13.70 -1.92 -7.77
CA VAL A 226 -15.05 -1.47 -7.38
C VAL A 226 -16.09 -2.55 -7.68
N LEU A 227 -16.05 -3.14 -8.88
CA LEU A 227 -16.93 -4.26 -9.20
C LEU A 227 -16.71 -5.44 -8.25
N GLY A 228 -15.45 -5.76 -7.96
CA GLY A 228 -15.10 -6.80 -6.97
C GLY A 228 -15.61 -6.47 -5.56
N ALA A 229 -15.52 -5.21 -5.16
CA ALA A 229 -16.04 -4.75 -3.88
C ALA A 229 -17.56 -4.92 -3.79
N LEU A 230 -18.29 -4.44 -4.80
CA LEU A 230 -19.75 -4.47 -4.82
C LEU A 230 -20.31 -5.90 -4.97
N LEU A 231 -19.69 -6.73 -5.81
CA LEU A 231 -20.22 -8.06 -6.12
C LEU A 231 -19.76 -9.14 -5.12
N PHE A 232 -18.60 -8.98 -4.49
CA PHE A 232 -18.02 -10.03 -3.64
C PHE A 232 -17.67 -9.55 -2.24
N TYR A 233 -16.87 -8.49 -2.09
CA TYR A 233 -16.34 -8.09 -0.77
C TYR A 233 -17.42 -7.62 0.18
N TYR A 234 -18.28 -6.69 -0.22
CA TYR A 234 -19.32 -6.16 0.62
C TYR A 234 -20.43 -7.18 0.93
N PRO A 235 -20.94 -7.95 -0.04
CA PRO A 235 -21.88 -9.02 0.26
C PRO A 235 -21.32 -10.07 1.21
N TRP A 236 -20.05 -10.46 1.01
CA TRP A 236 -19.38 -11.40 1.90
C TRP A 236 -19.18 -10.84 3.31
N ARG A 237 -18.78 -9.60 3.44
CA ARG A 237 -18.66 -8.92 4.73
C ARG A 237 -20.00 -8.82 5.43
N PHE A 238 -21.05 -8.48 4.70
CA PHE A 238 -22.42 -8.47 5.22
C PHE A 238 -22.84 -9.86 5.71
N LEU A 239 -22.71 -10.91 4.93
CA LEU A 239 -23.04 -12.26 5.33
C LEU A 239 -22.29 -12.70 6.59
N ARG A 240 -21.02 -12.34 6.73
CA ARG A 240 -20.24 -12.60 7.94
C ARG A 240 -20.72 -11.80 9.16
N SER A 241 -21.32 -10.66 8.97
CA SER A 241 -21.88 -9.85 10.06
C SER A 241 -23.24 -10.36 10.57
N LEU A 242 -23.90 -11.27 9.84
CA LEU A 242 -25.18 -11.88 10.21
C LEU A 242 -25.00 -12.90 11.35
N THR A 243 -24.68 -12.40 12.54
CA THR A 243 -24.75 -13.20 13.76
C THR A 243 -26.18 -13.19 14.31
N ARG A 244 -26.56 -14.18 15.12
CA ARG A 244 -27.88 -14.21 15.76
C ARG A 244 -28.19 -12.92 16.53
N GLU A 245 -27.19 -12.34 17.15
CA GLU A 245 -27.33 -11.08 17.91
C GLU A 245 -27.53 -9.88 17.00
N ASN A 246 -26.77 -9.75 15.91
CA ASN A 246 -26.92 -8.68 14.93
C ASN A 246 -28.27 -8.76 14.21
N ILE A 247 -28.75 -9.98 13.90
CA ILE A 247 -30.07 -10.19 13.31
C ILE A 247 -31.15 -9.76 14.27
N ARG A 248 -31.05 -10.15 15.57
CA ARG A 248 -32.04 -9.73 16.61
C ARG A 248 -32.05 -8.20 16.78
N ARG A 249 -30.88 -7.55 16.84
CA ARG A 249 -30.81 -6.09 16.94
C ARG A 249 -31.43 -5.44 15.70
N PHE A 250 -31.07 -5.89 14.48
CA PHE A 250 -31.64 -5.37 13.25
C PHE A 250 -33.17 -5.50 13.20
N VAL A 251 -33.70 -6.66 13.57
CA VAL A 251 -35.15 -6.89 13.67
C VAL A 251 -35.79 -5.98 14.73
N ALA A 252 -35.20 -5.87 15.92
CA ALA A 252 -35.73 -5.01 16.99
C ALA A 252 -35.73 -3.53 16.57
N ASP A 253 -34.65 -3.04 15.95
CA ASP A 253 -34.51 -1.62 15.66
C ASP A 253 -35.31 -1.20 14.41
N ASN A 254 -35.42 -2.05 13.39
CA ASN A 254 -36.01 -1.69 12.11
C ASN A 254 -37.41 -2.26 11.87
N ILE A 255 -37.74 -3.39 12.48
CA ILE A 255 -39.04 -4.06 12.27
C ILE A 255 -39.98 -3.80 13.43
N THR A 256 -39.53 -3.98 14.69
CA THR A 256 -40.40 -3.87 15.85
C THR A 256 -40.68 -2.41 16.28
N ARG A 257 -39.75 -1.48 15.98
CA ARG A 257 -39.88 -0.04 16.32
C ARG A 257 -40.32 0.85 15.14
N SER A 258 -40.34 0.32 13.93
CA SER A 258 -40.75 1.09 12.75
C SER A 258 -42.28 1.24 12.71
N LYS A 259 -42.73 2.51 12.55
CA LYS A 259 -44.16 2.85 12.28
C LYS A 259 -44.44 2.92 10.79
N ASP A 260 -43.49 2.54 9.91
CA ASP A 260 -43.60 2.64 8.47
C ASP A 260 -44.53 1.58 7.88
N SER A 261 -45.18 1.93 6.76
CA SER A 261 -46.02 0.99 6.00
C SER A 261 -45.17 -0.16 5.43
N ASN A 262 -45.77 -1.36 5.34
CA ASN A 262 -45.09 -2.58 4.85
C ASN A 262 -44.25 -2.42 3.57
N PRO A 263 -44.68 -1.69 2.52
CA PRO A 263 -43.87 -1.51 1.30
C PRO A 263 -42.62 -0.64 1.54
N ARG A 264 -42.71 0.40 2.38
CA ARG A 264 -41.57 1.24 2.76
C ARG A 264 -40.59 0.49 3.62
N LEU A 265 -41.09 -0.32 4.55
CA LEU A 265 -40.26 -1.18 5.38
C LEU A 265 -39.50 -2.22 4.53
N ALA A 266 -40.15 -2.86 3.56
CA ALA A 266 -39.51 -3.78 2.66
C ALA A 266 -38.43 -3.10 1.78
N ALA A 267 -38.70 -1.89 1.28
CA ALA A 267 -37.73 -1.08 0.54
C ALA A 267 -36.54 -0.64 1.42
N SER A 268 -36.80 -0.22 2.65
CA SER A 268 -35.76 0.16 3.61
C SER A 268 -34.88 -1.04 4.01
N ILE A 269 -35.48 -2.22 4.21
CA ILE A 269 -34.75 -3.47 4.46
C ILE A 269 -33.92 -3.85 3.24
N GLY A 270 -34.50 -3.80 2.03
CA GLY A 270 -33.79 -4.06 0.77
C GLY A 270 -32.60 -3.14 0.55
N LEU A 271 -32.81 -1.83 0.76
CA LEU A 271 -31.74 -0.82 0.70
C LEU A 271 -30.75 -0.97 1.85
N GLY A 272 -31.18 -1.25 3.07
CA GLY A 272 -30.31 -1.50 4.21
C GLY A 272 -29.45 -2.75 4.04
N VAL A 273 -29.97 -3.80 3.44
CA VAL A 273 -29.20 -5.00 3.06
C VAL A 273 -28.21 -4.68 1.95
N PHE A 274 -28.61 -3.85 0.97
CA PHE A 274 -27.76 -3.45 -0.15
C PHE A 274 -26.70 -2.41 0.23
N PHE A 275 -27.05 -1.46 1.11
CA PHE A 275 -26.18 -0.38 1.58
C PHE A 275 -25.75 -0.53 3.04
N GLY A 276 -26.13 -1.58 3.75
CA GLY A 276 -25.86 -1.88 5.18
C GLY A 276 -24.39 -1.94 5.57
N ILE A 277 -23.66 -1.14 4.92
CA ILE A 277 -22.23 -0.98 4.77
C ILE A 277 -21.82 0.48 5.05
N ALA A 278 -22.75 1.32 5.39
CA ALA A 278 -22.43 2.69 5.81
C ALA A 278 -22.03 2.75 7.29
#